data_699accad0dcda373bee588e55cf5ab03
#
_entry.id   699accad0dcda373bee588e55cf5ab03
#
_cell.length_a   1.000
_cell.length_b   1.000
_cell.length_c   1.000
_cell.angle_alpha   90.00
_cell.angle_beta   90.00
_cell.angle_gamma   90.00
#
_symmetry.space_group_name_H-M   'P 1'
#
loop_
_entity.id
_entity.type
_entity.pdbx_description
1 polymer ?
#
loop_
_entity_poly.entity_id
_entity_poly.type
_entity_poly.pdbx_seq_one_letter_code
_entity_poly.pdbx_strand_id
1 'polypeptide(L)'
;MRTLLTLLALLSASALWAQQPLYVVNGRVVESIEGIPQSDIESINVLPADEDTIAEWGLAASEGAIIVRLIYDTPARFSAEGVNNFTAYLAKHIKWEENMPAERASLRLNITEDGSIEVVEVLDTTSRQFLKRVTKAINSAPRWQPAMRDSKPIESLQLVNIQLPLGKELPRDPYVIIR
;
A
#
# COMPACT_ATOMS: atom_id res chain seq x y z
N MET A 1 6.64 -32.31 62.47
CA MET A 1 6.44 -32.62 61.06
C MET A 1 5.41 -31.66 60.54
N ARG A 2 5.84 -30.67 59.79
CA ARG A 2 4.98 -29.60 59.23
C ARG A 2 5.05 -29.73 57.71
N THR A 3 3.99 -30.25 57.12
CA THR A 3 3.80 -30.35 55.66
C THR A 3 3.39 -29.02 55.12
N LEU A 4 4.26 -28.41 54.32
CA LEU A 4 4.03 -27.20 53.57
C LEU A 4 3.29 -27.57 52.29
N LEU A 5 2.01 -27.20 52.18
CA LEU A 5 1.23 -27.28 50.93
C LEU A 5 1.58 -26.07 50.07
N THR A 6 2.35 -26.27 49.01
CA THR A 6 2.57 -25.27 47.97
C THR A 6 1.40 -25.30 47.00
N LEU A 7 0.57 -24.28 47.09
CA LEU A 7 -0.53 -23.98 46.15
C LEU A 7 0.06 -23.41 44.87
N LEU A 8 0.15 -24.23 43.81
CA LEU A 8 0.58 -23.81 42.48
C LEU A 8 -0.60 -23.12 41.79
N ALA A 9 -0.63 -21.79 41.84
CA ALA A 9 -1.58 -21.01 41.10
C ALA A 9 -1.20 -21.03 39.60
N LEU A 10 -1.92 -21.84 38.81
CA LEU A 10 -1.90 -21.77 37.37
C LEU A 10 -2.57 -20.42 36.97
N LEU A 11 -1.75 -19.40 36.66
CA LEU A 11 -2.20 -18.27 35.88
C LEU A 11 -2.42 -18.76 34.46
N SER A 12 -3.66 -19.09 34.12
CA SER A 12 -4.13 -19.18 32.76
C SER A 12 -4.12 -17.75 32.17
N ALA A 13 -3.06 -17.40 31.47
CA ALA A 13 -3.05 -16.24 30.59
C ALA A 13 -4.04 -16.53 29.45
N SER A 14 -5.31 -16.19 29.66
CA SER A 14 -6.25 -16.07 28.56
C SER A 14 -5.73 -14.96 27.67
N ALA A 15 -5.14 -15.32 26.52
CA ALA A 15 -4.86 -14.40 25.45
C ALA A 15 -6.22 -13.74 25.12
N LEU A 16 -6.37 -12.46 25.46
CA LEU A 16 -7.43 -11.61 24.95
C LEU A 16 -7.17 -11.51 23.44
N TRP A 17 -7.79 -12.39 22.68
CA TRP A 17 -7.95 -12.21 21.24
C TRP A 17 -8.80 -10.98 21.12
N ALA A 18 -8.21 -9.88 20.67
CA ALA A 18 -8.99 -8.71 20.30
C ALA A 18 -9.99 -9.18 19.25
N GLN A 19 -11.27 -9.22 19.63
CA GLN A 19 -12.34 -9.55 18.72
C GLN A 19 -12.35 -8.45 17.65
N GLN A 20 -12.02 -8.82 16.43
CA GLN A 20 -11.95 -7.90 15.30
C GLN A 20 -13.17 -8.12 14.41
N PRO A 21 -13.72 -7.06 13.81
CA PRO A 21 -14.78 -7.21 12.84
C PRO A 21 -14.28 -7.99 11.63
N LEU A 22 -15.20 -8.65 10.93
CA LEU A 22 -14.91 -9.31 9.67
C LEU A 22 -14.57 -8.26 8.61
N TYR A 23 -13.43 -8.41 7.93
CA TYR A 23 -13.10 -7.55 6.79
C TYR A 23 -13.44 -8.23 5.48
N VAL A 24 -14.17 -7.53 4.63
CA VAL A 24 -14.56 -8.00 3.30
C VAL A 24 -14.18 -6.96 2.26
N VAL A 25 -13.37 -7.36 1.29
CA VAL A 25 -12.93 -6.48 0.19
C VAL A 25 -13.41 -7.05 -1.13
N ASN A 26 -14.20 -6.29 -1.88
CA ASN A 26 -14.83 -6.73 -3.14
C ASN A 26 -15.50 -8.10 -3.01
N GLY A 27 -16.23 -8.33 -1.90
CA GLY A 27 -16.93 -9.59 -1.63
C GLY A 27 -16.05 -10.76 -1.18
N ARG A 28 -14.75 -10.54 -0.92
CA ARG A 28 -13.83 -11.56 -0.42
C ARG A 28 -13.41 -11.25 0.99
N VAL A 29 -13.47 -12.25 1.87
CA VAL A 29 -12.96 -12.13 3.23
C VAL A 29 -11.44 -11.99 3.21
N VAL A 30 -10.91 -11.03 3.96
CA VAL A 30 -9.48 -10.75 4.12
C VAL A 30 -9.12 -10.62 5.60
N GLU A 31 -7.86 -10.79 5.92
CA GLU A 31 -7.37 -10.69 7.31
C GLU A 31 -7.28 -9.24 7.80
N SER A 32 -6.98 -8.31 6.91
CA SER A 32 -6.81 -6.90 7.22
C SER A 32 -7.09 -6.02 6.00
N ILE A 33 -7.48 -4.78 6.25
CA ILE A 33 -7.59 -3.71 5.24
C ILE A 33 -6.44 -2.72 5.34
N GLU A 34 -5.48 -2.96 6.23
CA GLU A 34 -4.28 -2.15 6.32
C GLU A 34 -3.48 -2.21 5.01
N GLY A 35 -3.00 -1.06 4.57
CA GLY A 35 -2.25 -0.96 3.32
C GLY A 35 -3.10 -0.77 2.07
N ILE A 36 -4.43 -0.77 2.16
CA ILE A 36 -5.30 -0.35 1.06
C ILE A 36 -5.24 1.19 0.98
N PRO A 37 -4.75 1.79 -0.11
CA PRO A 37 -4.75 3.24 -0.26
C PRO A 37 -6.17 3.78 -0.22
N GLN A 38 -6.37 4.88 0.49
CA GLN A 38 -7.69 5.53 0.56
C GLN A 38 -8.22 5.94 -0.82
N SER A 39 -7.30 6.28 -1.74
CA SER A 39 -7.63 6.59 -3.14
C SER A 39 -8.25 5.44 -3.92
N ASP A 40 -8.04 4.21 -3.46
CA ASP A 40 -8.51 3.00 -4.14
C ASP A 40 -9.87 2.53 -3.61
N ILE A 41 -10.36 3.18 -2.55
CA ILE A 41 -11.62 2.83 -1.90
C ILE A 41 -12.77 3.61 -2.54
N GLU A 42 -13.73 2.90 -3.11
CA GLU A 42 -14.97 3.47 -3.63
C GLU A 42 -15.98 3.71 -2.50
N SER A 43 -16.13 2.73 -1.60
CA SER A 43 -17.04 2.84 -0.46
C SER A 43 -16.64 1.92 0.68
N ILE A 44 -17.01 2.31 1.89
CA ILE A 44 -16.92 1.50 3.11
C ILE A 44 -18.31 1.43 3.73
N ASN A 45 -18.77 0.22 4.02
CA ASN A 45 -19.98 -0.02 4.77
C ASN A 45 -19.63 -0.78 6.06
N VAL A 46 -20.07 -0.28 7.19
CA VAL A 46 -19.87 -0.91 8.51
C VAL A 46 -21.16 -1.55 8.93
N LEU A 47 -21.18 -2.87 9.06
CA LEU A 47 -22.31 -3.66 9.51
C LEU A 47 -22.18 -3.91 11.01
N PRO A 48 -23.27 -3.74 11.80
CA PRO A 48 -23.25 -4.01 13.23
C PRO A 48 -23.10 -5.50 13.54
N ALA A 49 -22.76 -5.80 14.79
CA ALA A 49 -22.73 -7.17 15.32
C ALA A 49 -24.15 -7.62 15.68
N ASP A 50 -24.94 -8.03 14.71
CA ASP A 50 -26.32 -8.46 14.89
C ASP A 50 -26.64 -9.77 14.16
N GLU A 51 -27.85 -10.27 14.36
CA GLU A 51 -28.29 -11.54 13.77
C GLU A 51 -28.34 -11.49 12.24
N ASP A 52 -28.68 -10.34 11.65
CA ASP A 52 -28.77 -10.18 10.21
C ASP A 52 -27.39 -10.25 9.57
N THR A 53 -26.40 -9.57 10.17
CA THR A 53 -25.00 -9.61 9.73
C THR A 53 -24.41 -11.02 9.86
N ILE A 54 -24.72 -11.73 10.96
CA ILE A 54 -24.28 -13.12 11.15
C ILE A 54 -24.98 -14.05 10.17
N ALA A 55 -26.25 -13.84 9.84
CA ALA A 55 -26.96 -14.64 8.85
C ALA A 55 -26.37 -14.50 7.44
N GLU A 56 -25.91 -13.29 7.08
CA GLU A 56 -25.32 -13.00 5.78
C GLU A 56 -23.85 -13.49 5.68
N TRP A 57 -23.04 -13.23 6.71
CA TRP A 57 -21.58 -13.41 6.66
C TRP A 57 -21.06 -14.53 7.56
N GLY A 58 -21.94 -15.20 8.31
CA GLY A 58 -21.59 -16.29 9.21
C GLY A 58 -21.04 -15.82 10.55
N LEU A 59 -20.66 -16.79 11.40
CA LEU A 59 -20.16 -16.53 12.76
C LEU A 59 -18.87 -15.68 12.81
N ALA A 60 -18.13 -15.61 11.71
CA ALA A 60 -16.95 -14.76 11.61
C ALA A 60 -17.28 -13.26 11.74
N ALA A 61 -18.55 -12.88 11.51
CA ALA A 61 -19.06 -11.53 11.64
C ALA A 61 -19.75 -11.26 12.99
N SER A 62 -19.51 -12.09 14.03
CA SER A 62 -20.10 -11.89 15.38
C SER A 62 -19.74 -10.55 16.02
N GLU A 63 -18.65 -9.93 15.60
CA GLU A 63 -18.24 -8.59 16.03
C GLU A 63 -18.54 -7.51 14.98
N GLY A 64 -19.45 -7.81 14.04
CA GLY A 64 -19.78 -6.97 12.90
C GLY A 64 -18.87 -7.22 11.71
N ALA A 65 -19.11 -6.47 10.63
CA ALA A 65 -18.31 -6.57 9.42
C ALA A 65 -17.99 -5.19 8.82
N ILE A 66 -16.82 -5.06 8.21
CA ILE A 66 -16.41 -3.89 7.45
C ILE A 66 -16.27 -4.30 6.00
N ILE A 67 -17.22 -3.84 5.19
CA ILE A 67 -17.31 -4.15 3.76
C ILE A 67 -16.64 -3.00 2.99
N VAL A 68 -15.54 -3.28 2.35
CA VAL A 68 -14.80 -2.33 1.52
C VAL A 68 -15.03 -2.67 0.05
N ARG A 69 -15.46 -1.69 -0.72
CA ARG A 69 -15.52 -1.75 -2.17
C ARG A 69 -14.41 -0.91 -2.77
N LEU A 70 -13.60 -1.53 -3.59
CA LEU A 70 -12.54 -0.84 -4.31
C LEU A 70 -13.04 -0.37 -5.67
N ILE A 71 -12.38 0.65 -6.22
CA ILE A 71 -12.65 1.13 -7.59
C ILE A 71 -12.28 0.10 -8.67
N TYR A 72 -11.54 -0.96 -8.30
CA TYR A 72 -11.12 -2.05 -9.20
C TYR A 72 -11.29 -3.43 -8.54
N ASP A 73 -11.39 -4.46 -9.35
CA ASP A 73 -11.35 -5.87 -8.90
C ASP A 73 -9.91 -6.40 -8.86
N THR A 74 -9.10 -5.94 -9.81
CA THR A 74 -7.67 -6.25 -9.89
C THR A 74 -6.88 -4.96 -10.05
N PRO A 75 -5.90 -4.68 -9.17
CA PRO A 75 -5.07 -3.48 -9.27
C PRO A 75 -4.15 -3.52 -10.49
N ALA A 76 -3.73 -2.35 -10.94
CA ALA A 76 -2.70 -2.24 -11.95
C ALA A 76 -1.39 -2.88 -11.47
N ARG A 77 -0.67 -3.56 -12.38
CA ARG A 77 0.57 -4.27 -12.05
C ARG A 77 1.66 -3.94 -13.05
N PHE A 78 2.83 -3.68 -12.51
CA PHE A 78 4.05 -3.56 -13.31
C PHE A 78 4.80 -4.89 -13.33
N SER A 79 5.27 -5.29 -14.51
CA SER A 79 6.19 -6.43 -14.67
C SER A 79 7.04 -6.21 -15.89
N ALA A 80 8.34 -6.07 -15.68
CA ALA A 80 9.32 -5.94 -16.75
C ALA A 80 10.69 -6.45 -16.31
N GLU A 81 11.42 -7.09 -17.20
CA GLU A 81 12.80 -7.56 -16.98
C GLU A 81 12.98 -8.43 -15.72
N GLY A 82 11.93 -9.21 -15.36
CA GLY A 82 11.93 -10.00 -14.11
C GLY A 82 11.73 -9.19 -12.84
N VAL A 83 11.37 -7.89 -12.94
CA VAL A 83 11.10 -6.99 -11.81
C VAL A 83 9.62 -6.67 -11.76
N ASN A 84 8.97 -6.95 -10.63
CA ASN A 84 7.54 -6.69 -10.39
C ASN A 84 7.32 -5.42 -9.54
N ASN A 85 8.38 -4.65 -9.28
CA ASN A 85 8.32 -3.42 -8.51
C ASN A 85 8.80 -2.26 -9.38
N PHE A 86 7.93 -1.30 -9.64
CA PHE A 86 8.24 -0.18 -10.52
C PHE A 86 9.35 0.72 -9.97
N THR A 87 9.38 0.96 -8.66
CA THR A 87 10.47 1.75 -8.04
C THR A 87 11.83 1.05 -8.23
N ALA A 88 11.88 -0.27 -8.09
CA ALA A 88 13.11 -1.03 -8.34
C ALA A 88 13.52 -0.98 -9.83
N TYR A 89 12.55 -1.03 -10.74
CA TYR A 89 12.80 -0.83 -12.17
C TYR A 89 13.39 0.56 -12.44
N LEU A 90 12.78 1.62 -11.91
CA LEU A 90 13.28 2.98 -12.06
C LEU A 90 14.69 3.14 -11.49
N ALA A 91 14.96 2.59 -10.30
CA ALA A 91 16.27 2.64 -9.68
C ALA A 91 17.38 2.02 -10.56
N LYS A 92 17.04 0.97 -11.30
CA LYS A 92 17.95 0.31 -12.25
C LYS A 92 18.20 1.14 -13.52
N HIS A 93 17.21 1.93 -13.97
CA HIS A 93 17.26 2.67 -15.24
C HIS A 93 17.64 4.16 -15.08
N ILE A 94 17.64 4.68 -13.87
CA ILE A 94 18.11 6.03 -13.60
C ILE A 94 19.63 5.99 -13.41
N LYS A 95 20.37 6.69 -14.29
CA LYS A 95 21.81 6.84 -14.13
C LYS A 95 22.13 7.59 -12.85
N TRP A 96 22.84 6.94 -11.95
CA TRP A 96 23.26 7.47 -10.67
C TRP A 96 24.77 7.24 -10.46
N GLU A 97 25.49 8.26 -9.99
CA GLU A 97 26.91 8.16 -9.67
C GLU A 97 27.07 8.20 -8.15
N GLU A 98 28.03 7.44 -7.61
CA GLU A 98 28.25 7.32 -6.15
C GLU A 98 28.54 8.63 -5.43
N ASN A 99 29.12 9.60 -6.15
CA ASN A 99 29.46 10.93 -5.66
C ASN A 99 28.25 11.89 -5.62
N MET A 100 27.12 11.52 -6.20
CA MET A 100 25.93 12.36 -6.18
C MET A 100 25.27 12.35 -4.79
N PRO A 101 24.73 13.51 -4.35
CA PRO A 101 23.96 13.59 -3.11
C PRO A 101 22.71 12.72 -3.21
N ALA A 102 22.20 12.21 -2.08
CA ALA A 102 20.94 11.49 -2.09
C ALA A 102 19.80 12.42 -2.51
N GLU A 103 18.98 11.95 -3.43
CA GLU A 103 17.83 12.67 -3.97
C GLU A 103 16.58 11.81 -3.94
N ARG A 104 15.42 12.43 -3.82
CA ARG A 104 14.12 11.74 -3.88
C ARG A 104 13.14 12.48 -4.79
N ALA A 105 12.16 11.72 -5.26
CA ALA A 105 10.97 12.24 -5.90
C ALA A 105 9.76 11.39 -5.53
N SER A 106 8.62 12.06 -5.33
CA SER A 106 7.32 11.45 -5.12
C SER A 106 6.37 11.95 -6.19
N LEU A 107 5.81 11.04 -6.97
CA LEU A 107 4.96 11.36 -8.10
C LEU A 107 3.65 10.57 -8.01
N ARG A 108 2.58 11.20 -8.46
CA ARG A 108 1.33 10.51 -8.76
C ARG A 108 1.26 10.24 -10.24
N LEU A 109 1.10 8.97 -10.58
CA LEU A 109 0.99 8.49 -11.94
C LEU A 109 -0.44 8.06 -12.21
N ASN A 110 -0.93 8.26 -13.43
CA ASN A 110 -2.10 7.60 -13.96
C ASN A 110 -1.67 6.44 -14.85
N ILE A 111 -2.17 5.25 -14.59
CA ILE A 111 -2.04 4.10 -15.47
C ILE A 111 -3.33 4.03 -16.28
N THR A 112 -3.21 4.27 -17.56
CA THR A 112 -4.35 4.29 -18.48
C THR A 112 -4.88 2.89 -18.79
N GLU A 113 -6.04 2.79 -19.40
CA GLU A 113 -6.68 1.52 -19.77
C GLU A 113 -5.80 0.64 -20.68
N ASP A 114 -4.92 1.24 -21.48
CA ASP A 114 -3.95 0.51 -22.32
C ASP A 114 -2.62 0.21 -21.62
N GLY A 115 -2.49 0.57 -20.33
CA GLY A 115 -1.31 0.37 -19.52
C GLY A 115 -0.21 1.42 -19.72
N SER A 116 -0.47 2.49 -20.45
CA SER A 116 0.46 3.61 -20.58
C SER A 116 0.57 4.38 -19.26
N ILE A 117 1.67 5.08 -19.07
CA ILE A 117 1.97 5.80 -17.83
C ILE A 117 1.94 7.30 -18.10
N GLU A 118 1.16 8.03 -17.32
CA GLU A 118 1.10 9.48 -17.35
C GLU A 118 1.49 10.06 -16.00
N VAL A 119 2.37 11.06 -15.97
CA VAL A 119 2.69 11.79 -14.73
C VAL A 119 1.63 12.84 -14.51
N VAL A 120 0.75 12.63 -13.52
CA VAL A 120 -0.35 13.55 -13.20
C VAL A 120 0.11 14.67 -12.28
N GLU A 121 0.95 14.32 -11.29
CA GLU A 121 1.37 15.28 -10.27
C GLU A 121 2.75 14.95 -9.72
N VAL A 122 3.53 16.00 -9.46
CA VAL A 122 4.78 15.90 -8.71
C VAL A 122 4.50 16.36 -7.29
N LEU A 123 4.46 15.43 -6.35
CA LEU A 123 4.14 15.71 -4.94
C LEU A 123 5.34 16.29 -4.20
N ASP A 124 6.54 15.77 -4.49
CA ASP A 124 7.79 16.22 -3.88
C ASP A 124 8.98 15.88 -4.78
N THR A 125 10.02 16.70 -4.73
CA THR A 125 11.32 16.40 -5.34
C THR A 125 12.43 17.24 -4.72
N THR A 126 13.57 16.63 -4.47
CA THR A 126 14.76 17.32 -3.97
C THR A 126 15.41 18.21 -5.03
N SER A 127 15.32 17.83 -6.31
CA SER A 127 15.87 18.67 -7.39
C SER A 127 15.13 18.49 -8.72
N ARG A 128 15.13 19.56 -9.52
CA ARG A 128 14.59 19.54 -10.90
C ARG A 128 15.38 18.58 -11.81
N GLN A 129 16.67 18.40 -11.56
CA GLN A 129 17.51 17.51 -12.38
C GLN A 129 17.17 16.04 -12.11
N PHE A 130 16.96 15.69 -10.84
CA PHE A 130 16.53 14.35 -10.47
C PHE A 130 15.15 14.06 -11.05
N LEU A 131 14.20 14.98 -10.90
CA LEU A 131 12.87 14.85 -11.49
C LEU A 131 12.92 14.58 -13.00
N LYS A 132 13.76 15.30 -13.76
CA LYS A 132 13.93 15.06 -15.19
C LYS A 132 14.43 13.64 -15.50
N ARG A 133 15.36 13.11 -14.69
CA ARG A 133 15.86 11.73 -14.85
C ARG A 133 14.77 10.71 -14.56
N VAL A 134 14.02 10.91 -13.47
CA VAL A 134 12.88 10.07 -13.10
C VAL A 134 11.82 10.07 -14.20
N THR A 135 11.38 11.24 -14.64
CA THR A 135 10.37 11.36 -15.71
C THR A 135 10.84 10.71 -17.01
N LYS A 136 12.13 10.87 -17.37
CA LYS A 136 12.70 10.20 -18.55
C LYS A 136 12.64 8.67 -18.41
N ALA A 137 12.96 8.13 -17.23
CA ALA A 137 12.89 6.69 -16.98
C ALA A 137 11.45 6.17 -17.02
N ILE A 138 10.49 6.94 -16.47
CA ILE A 138 9.05 6.64 -16.53
C ILE A 138 8.59 6.57 -18.00
N ASN A 139 8.92 7.59 -18.81
CA ASN A 139 8.48 7.65 -20.20
C ASN A 139 9.11 6.57 -21.11
N SER A 140 10.20 5.95 -20.66
CA SER A 140 10.85 4.85 -21.35
C SER A 140 10.46 3.47 -20.81
N ALA A 141 9.63 3.43 -19.78
CA ALA A 141 9.23 2.19 -19.14
C ALA A 141 8.22 1.40 -19.99
N PRO A 142 8.24 0.08 -19.91
CA PRO A 142 7.21 -0.75 -20.51
C PRO A 142 5.84 -0.45 -19.93
N ARG A 143 4.81 -0.79 -20.70
CA ARG A 143 3.43 -0.66 -20.25
C ARG A 143 3.13 -1.56 -19.06
N TRP A 144 2.25 -1.09 -18.21
CA TRP A 144 1.68 -1.86 -17.12
C TRP A 144 0.54 -2.74 -17.61
N GLN A 145 0.21 -3.75 -16.82
CA GLN A 145 -1.11 -4.37 -16.86
C GLN A 145 -2.07 -3.41 -16.16
N PRO A 146 -3.11 -2.88 -16.85
CA PRO A 146 -4.02 -1.90 -16.25
C PRO A 146 -4.84 -2.52 -15.13
N ALA A 147 -5.42 -1.68 -14.30
CA ALA A 147 -6.43 -2.12 -13.35
C ALA A 147 -7.65 -2.64 -14.09
N MET A 148 -8.36 -3.61 -13.48
CA MET A 148 -9.54 -4.23 -14.09
C MET A 148 -10.75 -4.07 -13.17
N ARG A 149 -11.89 -3.75 -13.76
CA ARG A 149 -13.21 -3.76 -13.11
C ARG A 149 -14.21 -4.41 -14.05
N ASP A 150 -14.98 -5.39 -13.56
CA ASP A 150 -15.96 -6.14 -14.37
C ASP A 150 -15.34 -6.68 -15.68
N SER A 151 -14.11 -7.19 -15.60
CA SER A 151 -13.31 -7.68 -16.73
C SER A 151 -12.98 -6.62 -17.80
N LYS A 152 -13.12 -5.34 -17.50
CA LYS A 152 -12.72 -4.23 -18.36
C LYS A 152 -11.52 -3.50 -17.77
N PRO A 153 -10.57 -3.09 -18.61
CA PRO A 153 -9.49 -2.24 -18.14
C PRO A 153 -10.04 -0.88 -17.73
N ILE A 154 -9.50 -0.33 -16.66
CA ILE A 154 -9.81 1.00 -16.15
C ILE A 154 -8.53 1.76 -15.82
N GLU A 155 -8.62 3.08 -15.81
CA GLU A 155 -7.56 3.93 -15.30
C GLU A 155 -7.39 3.77 -13.80
N SER A 156 -6.16 3.92 -13.31
CA SER A 156 -5.87 3.87 -11.89
C SER A 156 -4.69 4.76 -11.52
N LEU A 157 -4.77 5.35 -10.33
CA LEU A 157 -3.69 6.17 -9.79
C LEU A 157 -2.68 5.30 -9.04
N GLN A 158 -1.39 5.62 -9.21
CA GLN A 158 -0.29 4.98 -8.53
C GLN A 158 0.61 6.03 -7.89
N LEU A 159 0.97 5.81 -6.62
CA LEU A 159 1.96 6.63 -5.94
C LEU A 159 3.34 5.98 -6.09
N VAL A 160 4.29 6.73 -6.63
CA VAL A 160 5.66 6.28 -6.80
C VAL A 160 6.59 7.16 -5.98
N ASN A 161 7.28 6.53 -5.04
CA ASN A 161 8.33 7.16 -4.26
C ASN A 161 9.67 6.54 -4.66
N ILE A 162 10.60 7.36 -5.12
CA ILE A 162 11.94 6.93 -5.47
C ILE A 162 12.98 7.78 -4.77
N GLN A 163 13.97 7.11 -4.18
CA GLN A 163 15.14 7.73 -3.58
C GLN A 163 16.39 7.03 -4.09
N LEU A 164 17.39 7.79 -4.48
CA LEU A 164 18.70 7.28 -4.90
C LEU A 164 19.82 8.07 -4.22
N PRO A 165 20.89 7.36 -3.81
CA PRO A 165 20.98 5.91 -3.75
C PRO A 165 20.06 5.35 -2.67
N LEU A 166 19.67 4.10 -2.80
CA LEU A 166 18.80 3.43 -1.83
C LEU A 166 19.48 3.40 -0.44
N GLY A 167 18.70 3.73 0.60
CA GLY A 167 19.16 3.64 2.00
C GLY A 167 20.10 4.76 2.47
N LYS A 168 20.46 5.73 1.63
CA LYS A 168 21.27 6.88 2.03
C LYS A 168 20.37 8.00 2.58
N GLU A 169 20.75 8.60 3.71
CA GLU A 169 20.02 9.74 4.25
C GLU A 169 20.03 10.91 3.26
N LEU A 170 18.88 11.58 3.16
CA LEU A 170 18.77 12.83 2.41
C LEU A 170 19.60 13.93 3.11
N PRO A 171 20.21 14.85 2.36
CA PRO A 171 20.81 16.03 2.95
C PRO A 171 19.79 16.76 3.80
N ARG A 172 20.14 17.05 5.06
CA ARG A 172 19.28 17.85 5.93
C ARG A 172 19.21 19.26 5.38
N ASP A 173 18.00 19.78 5.21
CA ASP A 173 17.84 21.18 4.88
C ASP A 173 18.34 22.04 6.07
N PRO A 174 19.39 22.87 5.91
CA PRO A 174 19.97 23.62 7.02
C PRO A 174 19.02 24.69 7.58
N TYR A 175 17.85 24.90 6.97
CA TYR A 175 16.90 25.95 7.33
C TYR A 175 15.65 25.49 8.09
N VAL A 176 15.53 24.22 8.45
CA VAL A 176 14.43 23.80 9.35
C VAL A 176 14.77 24.17 10.78
N ILE A 177 14.54 25.42 11.15
CA ILE A 177 14.49 25.85 12.55
C ILE A 177 13.09 25.49 13.06
N ILE A 178 13.00 24.38 13.80
CA ILE A 178 11.80 24.07 14.58
C ILE A 178 11.75 25.09 15.72
N ARG A 179 10.79 26.03 15.66
CA ARG A 179 10.44 26.91 16.78
C ARG A 179 9.37 26.26 17.64
#